data_06b54a918587919e5630d55fd1a30600
#
_entry.id   06b54a918587919e5630d55fd1a30600
#
_cell.length_a   1.000
_cell.length_b   1.000
_cell.length_c   1.000
_cell.angle_alpha   90.00
_cell.angle_beta   90.00
_cell.angle_gamma   90.00
#
_symmetry.space_group_name_H-M   'P 1'
#
loop_
_entity.id
_entity.type
_entity.pdbx_description
1 polymer ?
#
loop_
_entity_poly.entity_id
_entity_poly.type
_entity_poly.pdbx_seq_one_letter_code
_entity_poly.pdbx_strand_id
1 'polypeptide(L)'
;MVDFHKAGEYQYISISPTAQVELGQDVTLRSFVCLEVGSEATFKLGNRVFFNNHCSIRCEHHIEIGKDTMFGDGVRIFDHNHQYSNYHIEKISFNKGPVIIGKNCWIGSNVVILKGVTIGDNVIIGAGAVIHKDIPSNSIVVSKEELVIKERPQ
;
A
#
# COMPACT_ATOMS: atom_id res chain seq x y z
N MET A 1 -8.20 -6.96 -19.68
CA MET A 1 -6.82 -7.28 -20.12
C MET A 1 -5.93 -6.26 -19.44
N VAL A 2 -5.01 -6.69 -18.58
CA VAL A 2 -4.04 -5.76 -17.96
C VAL A 2 -3.11 -5.30 -19.07
N ASP A 3 -3.10 -4.01 -19.37
CA ASP A 3 -2.23 -3.46 -20.40
C ASP A 3 -0.83 -3.19 -19.83
N PHE A 4 0.06 -4.14 -19.99
CA PHE A 4 1.47 -3.99 -19.58
C PHE A 4 2.29 -3.05 -20.48
N HIS A 5 1.73 -2.49 -21.55
CA HIS A 5 2.45 -1.54 -22.42
C HIS A 5 2.78 -0.21 -21.75
N LYS A 6 2.15 0.08 -20.60
CA LYS A 6 2.50 1.23 -19.71
C LYS A 6 3.26 0.80 -18.46
N ALA A 7 3.60 -0.48 -18.33
CA ALA A 7 4.38 -0.96 -17.21
C ALA A 7 5.80 -0.39 -17.28
N GLY A 8 6.34 0.01 -16.15
CA GLY A 8 7.75 0.36 -16.01
C GLY A 8 8.64 -0.89 -16.15
N GLU A 9 9.94 -0.71 -16.04
CA GLU A 9 10.91 -1.81 -16.03
C GLU A 9 11.06 -2.40 -14.62
N TYR A 10 11.48 -3.68 -14.55
CA TYR A 10 11.89 -4.35 -13.31
C TYR A 10 10.82 -4.45 -12.21
N GLN A 11 9.55 -4.77 -12.55
CA GLN A 11 8.58 -5.13 -11.52
C GLN A 11 8.91 -6.52 -10.96
N TYR A 12 8.63 -6.69 -9.68
CA TYR A 12 8.61 -8.00 -9.03
C TYR A 12 7.19 -8.36 -8.64
N ILE A 13 6.63 -9.39 -9.25
CA ILE A 13 5.27 -9.85 -8.97
C ILE A 13 5.33 -11.33 -8.59
N SER A 14 4.93 -11.63 -7.36
CA SER A 14 4.84 -12.98 -6.81
C SER A 14 3.42 -13.21 -6.29
N ILE A 15 2.72 -14.16 -6.87
CA ILE A 15 1.33 -14.50 -6.51
C ILE A 15 1.26 -15.98 -6.19
N SER A 16 0.81 -16.32 -4.97
CA SER A 16 0.57 -17.72 -4.58
C SER A 16 -0.49 -18.36 -5.48
N PRO A 17 -0.35 -19.65 -5.85
CA PRO A 17 -1.36 -20.37 -6.63
C PRO A 17 -2.76 -20.43 -5.99
N THR A 18 -2.85 -20.26 -4.68
CA THR A 18 -4.12 -20.28 -3.92
C THR A 18 -4.68 -18.88 -3.63
N ALA A 19 -3.97 -17.84 -4.05
CA ALA A 19 -4.42 -16.47 -3.87
C ALA A 19 -5.58 -16.14 -4.83
N GLN A 20 -6.45 -15.22 -4.39
CA GLN A 20 -7.52 -14.65 -5.20
C GLN A 20 -7.11 -13.25 -5.65
N VAL A 21 -6.95 -13.04 -6.96
CA VAL A 21 -6.53 -11.76 -7.52
C VAL A 21 -7.53 -11.27 -8.55
N GLU A 22 -8.06 -10.07 -8.32
CA GLU A 22 -8.96 -9.37 -9.23
C GLU A 22 -8.31 -8.05 -9.65
N LEU A 23 -8.10 -7.86 -10.95
CA LEU A 23 -7.50 -6.64 -11.49
C LEU A 23 -8.48 -5.96 -12.43
N GLY A 24 -8.71 -4.68 -12.20
CA GLY A 24 -9.47 -3.81 -13.07
C GLY A 24 -8.75 -3.51 -14.39
N GLN A 25 -9.37 -2.68 -15.22
CA GLN A 25 -8.81 -2.22 -16.47
C GLN A 25 -7.86 -1.04 -16.26
N ASP A 26 -6.87 -0.87 -17.14
CA ASP A 26 -5.92 0.25 -17.16
C ASP A 26 -5.12 0.42 -15.87
N VAL A 27 -4.83 -0.67 -15.16
CA VAL A 27 -3.94 -0.65 -13.99
C VAL A 27 -2.50 -0.42 -14.46
N THR A 28 -1.81 0.54 -13.83
CA THR A 28 -0.43 0.88 -14.15
C THR A 28 0.48 0.60 -12.97
N LEU A 29 1.53 -0.19 -13.21
CA LEU A 29 2.64 -0.39 -12.28
C LEU A 29 3.90 0.18 -12.93
N ARG A 30 4.48 1.24 -12.33
CA ARG A 30 5.74 1.83 -12.80
C ARG A 30 6.94 0.97 -12.41
N SER A 31 8.14 1.49 -12.62
CA SER A 31 9.38 0.75 -12.38
C SER A 31 9.60 0.39 -10.93
N PHE A 32 10.16 -0.80 -10.68
CA PHE A 32 10.53 -1.30 -9.36
C PHE A 32 9.34 -1.46 -8.38
N VAL A 33 8.12 -1.61 -8.89
CA VAL A 33 6.98 -1.98 -8.06
C VAL A 33 7.13 -3.45 -7.65
N CYS A 34 6.97 -3.72 -6.35
CA CYS A 34 6.98 -5.04 -5.78
C CYS A 34 5.58 -5.39 -5.26
N LEU A 35 4.98 -6.44 -5.82
CA LEU A 35 3.69 -6.99 -5.40
C LEU A 35 3.88 -8.45 -4.99
N GLU A 36 3.58 -8.75 -3.74
CA GLU A 36 3.51 -10.12 -3.25
C GLU A 36 2.13 -10.41 -2.68
N VAL A 37 1.53 -11.52 -3.13
CA VAL A 37 0.23 -12.01 -2.65
C VAL A 37 0.41 -13.43 -2.14
N GLY A 38 0.24 -13.59 -0.83
CA GLY A 38 0.43 -14.85 -0.10
C GLY A 38 -0.68 -15.86 -0.32
N SER A 39 -0.53 -17.03 0.28
CA SER A 39 -1.51 -18.12 0.21
C SER A 39 -2.85 -17.71 0.82
N GLU A 40 -3.96 -18.07 0.15
CA GLU A 40 -5.35 -17.77 0.57
C GLU A 40 -5.64 -16.25 0.74
N ALA A 41 -4.72 -15.38 0.31
CA ALA A 41 -4.93 -13.95 0.35
C ALA A 41 -5.81 -13.46 -0.79
N THR A 42 -6.53 -12.37 -0.56
CA THR A 42 -7.37 -11.70 -1.57
C THR A 42 -6.78 -10.33 -1.90
N PHE A 43 -6.51 -10.09 -3.17
CA PHE A 43 -5.98 -8.83 -3.66
C PHE A 43 -6.84 -8.28 -4.80
N LYS A 44 -7.39 -7.07 -4.62
CA LYS A 44 -8.29 -6.45 -5.59
C LYS A 44 -7.86 -5.05 -5.96
N LEU A 45 -7.79 -4.77 -7.26
CA LEU A 45 -7.58 -3.44 -7.81
C LEU A 45 -8.75 -3.03 -8.70
N GLY A 46 -9.26 -1.84 -8.47
CA GLY A 46 -10.23 -1.20 -9.35
C GLY A 46 -9.60 -0.72 -10.66
N ASN A 47 -10.43 -0.20 -11.56
CA ASN A 47 -9.97 0.35 -12.84
C ASN A 47 -9.10 1.60 -12.63
N ARG A 48 -8.09 1.79 -13.49
CA ARG A 48 -7.21 2.96 -13.56
C ARG A 48 -6.47 3.24 -12.24
N VAL A 49 -6.17 2.20 -11.47
CA VAL A 49 -5.27 2.32 -10.31
C VAL A 49 -3.84 2.48 -10.82
N PHE A 50 -3.13 3.44 -10.24
CA PHE A 50 -1.77 3.81 -10.65
C PHE A 50 -0.79 3.73 -9.49
N PHE A 51 0.25 2.93 -9.63
CA PHE A 51 1.40 2.89 -8.71
C PHE A 51 2.62 3.50 -9.38
N ASN A 52 3.20 4.52 -8.77
CA ASN A 52 4.46 5.10 -9.19
C ASN A 52 5.64 4.20 -8.80
N ASN A 53 6.88 4.66 -9.03
CA ASN A 53 8.07 3.83 -8.87
C ASN A 53 8.30 3.40 -7.43
N HIS A 54 8.95 2.25 -7.24
CA HIS A 54 9.40 1.74 -5.94
C HIS A 54 8.28 1.48 -4.91
N CYS A 55 7.03 1.34 -5.33
CA CYS A 55 5.96 0.93 -4.42
C CYS A 55 6.10 -0.54 -4.02
N SER A 56 5.71 -0.86 -2.78
CA SER A 56 5.75 -2.22 -2.25
C SER A 56 4.41 -2.59 -1.63
N ILE A 57 3.79 -3.64 -2.13
CA ILE A 57 2.51 -4.16 -1.67
C ILE A 57 2.71 -5.60 -1.20
N ARG A 58 2.43 -5.86 0.09
CA ARG A 58 2.52 -7.17 0.71
C ARG A 58 1.17 -7.58 1.24
N CYS A 59 0.51 -8.50 0.54
CA CYS A 59 -0.84 -8.98 0.84
C CYS A 59 -0.79 -10.41 1.36
N GLU A 60 -0.99 -10.58 2.66
CA GLU A 60 -1.07 -11.87 3.35
C GLU A 60 -2.49 -12.22 3.79
N HIS A 61 -3.45 -11.33 3.59
CA HIS A 61 -4.84 -11.50 3.97
C HIS A 61 -5.80 -10.88 2.97
N HIS A 62 -5.96 -9.55 3.01
CA HIS A 62 -6.88 -8.85 2.13
C HIS A 62 -6.45 -7.40 1.89
N ILE A 63 -6.20 -7.06 0.64
CA ILE A 63 -6.00 -5.67 0.20
C ILE A 63 -6.96 -5.38 -0.95
N GLU A 64 -7.75 -4.31 -0.79
CA GLU A 64 -8.66 -3.82 -1.82
C GLU A 64 -8.42 -2.34 -2.08
N ILE A 65 -8.32 -1.95 -3.36
CA ILE A 65 -8.06 -0.58 -3.77
C ILE A 65 -9.09 -0.18 -4.82
N GLY A 66 -9.84 0.86 -4.52
CA GLY A 66 -10.88 1.41 -5.37
C GLY A 66 -10.30 2.06 -6.64
N LYS A 67 -11.16 2.16 -7.65
CA LYS A 67 -10.82 2.75 -8.96
C LYS A 67 -10.32 4.18 -8.85
N ASP A 68 -9.54 4.62 -9.85
CA ASP A 68 -9.03 6.00 -9.97
C ASP A 68 -8.12 6.45 -8.82
N THR A 69 -7.58 5.51 -8.04
CA THR A 69 -6.66 5.79 -6.94
C THR A 69 -5.23 5.75 -7.41
N MET A 70 -4.43 6.74 -7.00
CA MET A 70 -3.04 6.87 -7.40
C MET A 70 -2.09 6.94 -6.21
N PHE A 71 -0.94 6.31 -6.39
CA PHE A 71 0.13 6.21 -5.38
C PHE A 71 1.40 6.88 -5.90
N GLY A 72 1.98 7.75 -5.08
CA GLY A 72 3.28 8.36 -5.30
C GLY A 72 4.43 7.35 -5.16
N ASP A 73 5.64 7.81 -5.39
CA ASP A 73 6.84 6.96 -5.31
C ASP A 73 7.03 6.40 -3.90
N GLY A 74 7.48 5.15 -3.80
CA GLY A 74 7.90 4.53 -2.55
C GLY A 74 6.78 4.26 -1.54
N VAL A 75 5.51 4.27 -1.96
CA VAL A 75 4.40 3.90 -1.06
C VAL A 75 4.50 2.42 -0.68
N ARG A 76 4.21 2.13 0.59
CA ARG A 76 4.22 0.78 1.14
C ARG A 76 2.88 0.42 1.76
N ILE A 77 2.36 -0.76 1.42
CA ILE A 77 1.07 -1.26 1.92
C ILE A 77 1.28 -2.64 2.52
N PHE A 78 0.93 -2.80 3.79
CA PHE A 78 1.04 -4.04 4.53
C PHE A 78 -0.27 -4.37 5.25
N ASP A 79 -0.85 -5.53 5.00
CA ASP A 79 -2.04 -6.03 5.69
C ASP A 79 -1.72 -6.96 6.87
N HIS A 80 -0.46 -7.02 7.28
CA HIS A 80 0.02 -7.92 8.32
C HIS A 80 1.23 -7.36 9.08
N ASN A 81 1.47 -7.92 10.26
CA ASN A 81 2.69 -7.80 11.03
C ASN A 81 3.13 -9.18 11.48
N HIS A 82 4.42 -9.41 11.70
CA HIS A 82 4.90 -10.64 12.33
C HIS A 82 4.31 -10.79 13.74
N GLN A 83 3.97 -12.03 14.10
CA GLN A 83 3.63 -12.35 15.49
C GLN A 83 4.91 -12.40 16.34
N TYR A 84 4.76 -12.07 17.60
CA TYR A 84 5.85 -12.18 18.58
C TYR A 84 5.30 -12.58 19.95
N SER A 85 6.09 -13.36 20.68
CA SER A 85 5.83 -13.76 22.06
C SER A 85 7.14 -14.05 22.78
N ASN A 86 7.21 -13.78 24.06
CA ASN A 86 8.38 -14.12 24.91
C ASN A 86 9.73 -13.75 24.24
N TYR A 87 9.85 -12.52 23.75
CA TYR A 87 11.04 -11.99 23.06
C TYR A 87 11.43 -12.74 21.76
N HIS A 88 10.53 -13.58 21.25
CA HIS A 88 10.72 -14.31 19.99
C HIS A 88 9.80 -13.74 18.90
N ILE A 89 10.35 -13.53 17.70
CA ILE A 89 9.60 -13.05 16.53
C ILE A 89 9.36 -14.26 15.61
N GLU A 90 8.09 -14.55 15.36
CA GLU A 90 7.67 -15.59 14.43
C GLU A 90 7.88 -15.14 12.97
N LYS A 91 8.75 -15.86 12.24
CA LYS A 91 9.09 -15.46 10.87
C LYS A 91 8.01 -15.72 9.84
N ILE A 92 7.15 -16.70 10.08
CA ILE A 92 6.14 -17.19 9.13
C ILE A 92 4.69 -17.07 9.66
N SER A 93 4.51 -16.58 10.88
CA SER A 93 3.20 -16.34 11.46
C SER A 93 2.90 -14.86 11.54
N PHE A 94 1.73 -14.47 11.06
CA PHE A 94 1.34 -13.08 10.92
C PHE A 94 0.07 -12.76 11.71
N ASN A 95 0.05 -11.58 12.31
CA ASN A 95 -1.15 -10.93 12.78
C ASN A 95 -1.70 -10.10 11.62
N LYS A 96 -2.81 -10.54 11.02
CA LYS A 96 -3.36 -10.02 9.78
C LYS A 96 -4.54 -9.07 10.06
N GLY A 97 -4.77 -8.11 9.16
CA GLY A 97 -5.93 -7.22 9.18
C GLY A 97 -6.09 -6.58 7.80
N PRO A 98 -7.32 -6.54 7.24
CA PRO A 98 -7.53 -6.06 5.89
C PRO A 98 -7.10 -4.60 5.72
N VAL A 99 -6.67 -4.23 4.51
CA VAL A 99 -6.45 -2.85 4.09
C VAL A 99 -7.43 -2.55 2.96
N ILE A 100 -8.30 -1.58 3.19
CA ILE A 100 -9.30 -1.16 2.21
C ILE A 100 -9.05 0.30 1.86
N ILE A 101 -8.87 0.60 0.59
CA ILE A 101 -8.66 1.96 0.09
C ILE A 101 -9.76 2.27 -0.91
N GLY A 102 -10.48 3.35 -0.67
CA GLY A 102 -11.59 3.81 -1.50
C GLY A 102 -11.13 4.28 -2.89
N LYS A 103 -12.08 4.77 -3.65
CA LYS A 103 -11.86 5.30 -5.00
C LYS A 103 -11.40 6.76 -4.97
N ASN A 104 -10.75 7.17 -6.07
CA ASN A 104 -10.35 8.58 -6.30
C ASN A 104 -9.49 9.14 -5.16
N CYS A 105 -8.54 8.35 -4.65
CA CYS A 105 -7.59 8.76 -3.62
C CYS A 105 -6.24 9.15 -4.24
N TRP A 106 -5.57 10.09 -3.60
CA TRP A 106 -4.17 10.40 -3.88
C TRP A 106 -3.32 10.13 -2.65
N ILE A 107 -2.48 9.12 -2.74
CA ILE A 107 -1.56 8.71 -1.68
C ILE A 107 -0.17 9.27 -2.03
N GLY A 108 0.31 10.21 -1.25
CA GLY A 108 1.60 10.89 -1.46
C GLY A 108 2.79 9.95 -1.34
N SER A 109 3.94 10.40 -1.84
CA SER A 109 5.17 9.61 -1.85
C SER A 109 5.61 9.19 -0.45
N ASN A 110 6.21 7.99 -0.34
CA ASN A 110 6.72 7.41 0.91
C ASN A 110 5.68 7.25 2.03
N VAL A 111 4.40 7.25 1.71
CA VAL A 111 3.34 6.90 2.66
C VAL A 111 3.43 5.41 2.98
N VAL A 112 3.23 5.06 4.25
CA VAL A 112 3.11 3.68 4.73
C VAL A 112 1.70 3.45 5.23
N ILE A 113 1.01 2.44 4.69
CA ILE A 113 -0.33 2.04 5.13
C ILE A 113 -0.22 0.71 5.84
N LEU A 114 -0.65 0.67 7.10
CA LEU A 114 -0.55 -0.49 7.97
C LEU A 114 -1.83 -1.30 7.99
N LYS A 115 -1.73 -2.53 8.46
CA LYS A 115 -2.84 -3.49 8.55
C LYS A 115 -4.04 -2.95 9.32
N GLY A 116 -5.23 -3.38 8.91
CA GLY A 116 -6.49 -3.07 9.56
C GLY A 116 -7.03 -1.66 9.26
N VAL A 117 -6.45 -0.95 8.29
CA VAL A 117 -6.85 0.41 7.95
C VAL A 117 -7.87 0.44 6.83
N THR A 118 -8.92 1.22 7.01
CA THR A 118 -9.86 1.60 5.96
C THR A 118 -9.71 3.09 5.61
N ILE A 119 -9.40 3.38 4.36
CA ILE A 119 -9.36 4.73 3.79
C ILE A 119 -10.58 4.89 2.90
N GLY A 120 -11.41 5.89 3.19
CA GLY A 120 -12.62 6.16 2.42
C GLY A 120 -12.34 6.75 1.03
N ASP A 121 -13.39 7.13 0.34
CA ASP A 121 -13.32 7.72 -1.00
C ASP A 121 -12.81 9.17 -0.97
N ASN A 122 -12.20 9.63 -2.07
CA ASN A 122 -11.77 11.03 -2.28
C ASN A 122 -10.81 11.53 -1.17
N VAL A 123 -9.87 10.70 -0.76
CA VAL A 123 -8.89 11.05 0.29
C VAL A 123 -7.57 11.47 -0.35
N ILE A 124 -6.96 12.52 0.21
CA ILE A 124 -5.59 12.93 -0.10
C ILE A 124 -4.71 12.68 1.12
N ILE A 125 -3.61 11.97 0.95
CA ILE A 125 -2.62 11.73 2.01
C ILE A 125 -1.30 12.37 1.60
N GLY A 126 -0.81 13.30 2.42
CA GLY A 126 0.49 13.95 2.24
C GLY A 126 1.64 12.97 2.34
N ALA A 127 2.73 13.28 1.65
CA ALA A 127 3.93 12.44 1.60
C ALA A 127 4.50 12.15 3.00
N GLY A 128 5.11 10.97 3.16
CA GLY A 128 5.80 10.55 4.38
C GLY A 128 4.90 10.11 5.53
N ALA A 129 3.57 10.18 5.39
CA ALA A 129 2.66 9.81 6.47
C ALA A 129 2.66 8.30 6.74
N VAL A 130 2.52 7.92 8.02
CA VAL A 130 2.27 6.53 8.44
C VAL A 130 0.81 6.41 8.88
N ILE A 131 0.02 5.65 8.11
CA ILE A 131 -1.41 5.48 8.34
C ILE A 131 -1.66 4.21 9.13
N HIS A 132 -2.15 4.37 10.36
CA HIS A 132 -2.40 3.28 11.31
C HIS A 132 -3.82 3.34 11.92
N LYS A 133 -4.68 4.19 11.37
CA LYS A 133 -6.10 4.32 11.74
C LYS A 133 -6.92 4.68 10.52
N ASP A 134 -8.22 4.44 10.59
CA ASP A 134 -9.16 4.72 9.52
C ASP A 134 -9.22 6.20 9.17
N ILE A 135 -9.38 6.48 7.88
CA ILE A 135 -9.52 7.83 7.34
C ILE A 135 -10.90 7.94 6.66
N PRO A 136 -11.76 8.84 7.13
CA PRO A 136 -13.07 9.02 6.52
C PRO A 136 -12.97 9.61 5.11
N SER A 137 -13.98 9.35 4.29
CA SER A 137 -14.08 9.92 2.94
C SER A 137 -13.99 11.46 2.94
N ASN A 138 -13.51 12.01 1.83
CA ASN A 138 -13.39 13.45 1.58
C ASN A 138 -12.44 14.16 2.57
N SER A 139 -11.37 13.48 2.99
CA SER A 139 -10.38 13.99 3.95
C SER A 139 -9.06 14.34 3.30
N ILE A 140 -8.34 15.30 3.90
CA ILE A 140 -6.93 15.56 3.62
C ILE A 140 -6.14 15.23 4.89
N VAL A 141 -5.18 14.33 4.78
CA VAL A 141 -4.27 13.94 5.86
C VAL A 141 -2.91 14.56 5.60
N VAL A 142 -2.38 15.27 6.58
CA VAL A 142 -1.01 15.81 6.57
C VAL A 142 -0.29 15.38 7.84
N SER A 143 0.95 14.95 7.71
CA SER A 143 1.82 14.74 8.87
C SER A 143 2.27 16.09 9.41
N LYS A 144 2.13 16.31 10.71
CA LYS A 144 2.79 17.42 11.40
C LYS A 144 4.12 16.91 11.95
N GLU A 145 5.18 17.13 11.21
CA GLU A 145 6.53 16.93 11.70
C GLU A 145 7.13 18.29 12.03
N GLU A 146 7.55 18.48 13.27
CA GLU A 146 8.27 19.68 13.70
C GLU A 146 9.77 19.45 13.48
N LEU A 147 10.38 20.25 12.60
CA LEU A 147 11.81 20.22 12.38
C LEU A 147 12.51 20.92 13.55
N VAL A 148 13.25 20.16 14.36
CA VAL A 148 14.11 20.72 15.42
C VAL A 148 15.50 20.97 14.82
N ILE A 149 15.82 22.24 14.62
CA ILE A 149 17.14 22.66 14.14
C ILE A 149 18.00 23.00 15.36
N LYS A 150 19.15 22.34 15.47
CA LYS A 150 20.16 22.60 16.52
C LYS A 150 21.45 23.03 15.88
N GLU A 151 22.16 23.95 16.51
CA GLU A 151 23.54 24.25 16.12
C GLU A 151 24.43 23.01 16.30
N ARG A 152 25.30 22.79 15.35
CA ARG A 152 26.31 21.75 15.47
C ARG A 152 27.45 22.32 16.32
N PRO A 153 27.79 21.71 17.47
CA PRO A 153 28.99 22.15 18.22
C PRO A 153 30.24 22.01 17.35
N GLN A 154 31.13 23.00 17.46
CA GLN A 154 32.43 22.98 16.81
C GLN A 154 33.35 21.88 17.35
#